data_25b151caf610cbbd7bd27d23b76e5932
#
_entry.id   25b151caf610cbbd7bd27d23b76e5932
#
_cell.length_a   1.000
_cell.length_b   1.000
_cell.length_c   1.000
_cell.angle_alpha   90.00
_cell.angle_beta   90.00
_cell.angle_gamma   90.00
#
_symmetry.space_group_name_H-M   'P 1'
#
loop_
_entity.id
_entity.type
_entity.pdbx_description
1 polymer ?
#
loop_
_entity_poly.entity_id
_entity_poly.type
_entity_poly.pdbx_seq_one_letter_code
_entity_poly.pdbx_strand_id
1 'polypeptide(L)'
;MRLKAEKKPIHVRNIVISIVILSVFLLLTGYSLHKPLPDGFTVTQWDRTVMHVVEPALRVAYYYPSQMFSKASNMVYWTRGILNILSKTLGLRVYTQGQIDIEWQNWNGTPVKIYRPINNQTSADGAVIFIHGGGFALGNVEMYDSLVERMAFEMNTLFISIEYRLSPETAFPGGILDCEAAIDHFFRVGGTQFGVNTSKVVIMGDSAGGNLATVVAQRRAARKALPALAGQVLIYPLLQMADMQTVSYRYFXTRLNGYALVDPESVAYYYMFYAGINMDEKAYLIPSVVSNGHVAKHLHKDVEEIMSYRTVIETTRNYNNHSISGRWHIERNYEAQDLMKPFLTNPDFSPLMRKDLSNLPPTMVITCEFDVLRDEGLIYAKRLEASGVPTTSIHYENGFHAMLNFHSELHEASKSVGDIEQWTLNIINNV
;
A
#
# COMPACT_ATOMS: atom_id res chain seq x y z
N MET A 1 -60.97 1.37 25.03
CA MET A 1 -60.53 -0.06 25.17
C MET A 1 -59.17 -0.20 24.46
N ARG A 2 -58.04 -0.20 25.22
CA ARG A 2 -56.69 -0.35 24.64
C ARG A 2 -56.38 -1.85 24.58
N LEU A 3 -56.27 -2.36 23.36
CA LEU A 3 -55.84 -3.73 23.15
C LEU A 3 -54.32 -3.78 23.56
N LYS A 4 -54.04 -4.46 24.66
CA LYS A 4 -52.66 -4.80 25.03
C LYS A 4 -52.18 -5.84 24.02
N ALA A 5 -51.19 -5.52 23.20
CA ALA A 5 -50.50 -6.46 22.36
C ALA A 5 -49.80 -7.48 23.28
N GLU A 6 -50.22 -8.70 23.27
CA GLU A 6 -49.55 -9.79 23.96
C GLU A 6 -48.23 -10.06 23.26
N LYS A 7 -47.12 -9.81 23.98
CA LYS A 7 -45.80 -10.25 23.50
C LYS A 7 -45.74 -11.76 23.58
N LYS A 8 -45.63 -12.41 22.41
CA LYS A 8 -45.42 -13.87 22.35
C LYS A 8 -44.13 -14.20 23.08
N PRO A 9 -44.11 -15.22 23.93
CA PRO A 9 -42.87 -15.63 24.61
C PRO A 9 -41.82 -16.08 23.60
N ILE A 10 -40.65 -15.50 23.67
CA ILE A 10 -39.51 -15.92 22.86
C ILE A 10 -39.09 -17.29 23.41
N HIS A 11 -39.20 -18.34 22.58
CA HIS A 11 -38.80 -19.68 23.00
C HIS A 11 -37.29 -19.74 23.17
N VAL A 12 -36.80 -19.84 24.39
CA VAL A 12 -35.38 -19.98 24.74
C VAL A 12 -34.72 -21.06 23.88
N ARG A 13 -35.43 -22.15 23.64
CA ARG A 13 -34.97 -23.25 22.78
C ARG A 13 -34.60 -22.77 21.37
N ASN A 14 -35.42 -21.92 20.75
CA ASN A 14 -35.13 -21.41 19.41
C ASN A 14 -33.90 -20.47 19.39
N ILE A 15 -33.72 -19.68 20.44
CA ILE A 15 -32.55 -18.84 20.59
C ILE A 15 -31.29 -19.72 20.70
N VAL A 16 -31.32 -20.74 21.55
CA VAL A 16 -30.17 -21.65 21.72
C VAL A 16 -29.85 -22.35 20.40
N ILE A 17 -30.87 -22.84 19.69
CA ILE A 17 -30.69 -23.52 18.38
C ILE A 17 -30.06 -22.54 17.39
N SER A 18 -30.53 -21.28 17.33
CA SER A 18 -29.99 -20.27 16.43
C SER A 18 -28.52 -19.96 16.76
N ILE A 19 -28.19 -19.83 18.04
CA ILE A 19 -26.81 -19.63 18.48
C ILE A 19 -25.92 -20.79 18.08
N VAL A 20 -26.38 -22.05 18.29
CA VAL A 20 -25.60 -23.22 17.92
C VAL A 20 -25.39 -23.28 16.40
N ILE A 21 -26.44 -23.04 15.60
CA ILE A 21 -26.32 -23.00 14.13
C ILE A 21 -25.33 -21.94 13.69
N LEU A 22 -25.44 -20.75 14.25
CA LEU A 22 -24.53 -19.66 13.92
C LEU A 22 -23.09 -20.00 14.31
N SER A 23 -22.89 -20.58 15.50
CA SER A 23 -21.55 -20.99 15.96
C SER A 23 -20.95 -22.06 15.05
N VAL A 24 -21.75 -23.08 14.67
CA VAL A 24 -21.30 -24.13 13.75
C VAL A 24 -20.96 -23.52 12.38
N PHE A 25 -21.81 -22.64 11.89
CA PHE A 25 -21.57 -21.94 10.62
C PHE A 25 -20.25 -21.15 10.68
N LEU A 26 -20.04 -20.39 11.76
CA LEU A 26 -18.81 -19.60 11.93
C LEU A 26 -17.57 -20.48 12.04
N LEU A 27 -17.68 -21.61 12.76
CA LEU A 27 -16.58 -22.57 12.89
C LEU A 27 -16.25 -23.22 11.53
N LEU A 28 -17.27 -23.63 10.78
CA LEU A 28 -17.05 -24.24 9.46
C LEU A 28 -16.48 -23.21 8.48
N THR A 29 -16.97 -21.98 8.53
CA THR A 29 -16.44 -20.89 7.70
C THR A 29 -14.98 -20.60 8.08
N GLY A 30 -14.70 -20.46 9.38
CA GLY A 30 -13.34 -20.27 9.86
C GLY A 30 -12.40 -21.38 9.44
N TYR A 31 -12.86 -22.63 9.55
CA TYR A 31 -12.07 -23.78 9.11
C TYR A 31 -11.81 -23.75 7.61
N SER A 32 -12.83 -23.44 6.80
CA SER A 32 -12.69 -23.40 5.34
C SER A 32 -11.82 -22.21 4.88
N LEU A 33 -11.78 -21.13 5.66
CA LEU A 33 -10.96 -19.95 5.36
C LEU A 33 -9.54 -20.08 5.91
N HIS A 34 -9.34 -20.98 6.88
CA HIS A 34 -8.06 -21.12 7.56
C HIS A 34 -6.95 -21.52 6.58
N LYS A 35 -5.87 -20.76 6.60
CA LYS A 35 -4.60 -21.17 5.98
C LYS A 35 -3.52 -21.16 7.05
N PRO A 36 -2.67 -22.20 7.06
CA PRO A 36 -1.53 -22.19 7.98
C PRO A 36 -0.60 -21.03 7.65
N LEU A 37 -0.01 -20.42 8.68
CA LEU A 37 0.98 -19.36 8.48
C LEU A 37 2.16 -19.92 7.67
N PRO A 38 2.77 -19.10 6.84
CA PRO A 38 3.94 -19.55 6.04
C PRO A 38 5.09 -20.04 6.92
N ASP A 39 5.87 -20.96 6.37
CA ASP A 39 7.11 -21.41 7.02
C ASP A 39 8.06 -20.21 7.20
N GLY A 40 8.66 -20.13 8.37
CA GLY A 40 9.56 -19.02 8.69
C GLY A 40 8.89 -17.83 9.36
N PHE A 41 7.57 -17.84 9.48
CA PHE A 41 6.82 -16.79 10.20
C PHE A 41 7.00 -17.00 11.70
N THR A 42 7.98 -16.30 12.29
CA THR A 42 8.40 -16.50 13.69
C THR A 42 7.92 -15.34 14.55
N VAL A 43 6.66 -15.40 14.95
CA VAL A 43 6.02 -14.32 15.69
C VAL A 43 5.58 -14.79 17.09
N THR A 44 5.25 -13.83 17.92
CA THR A 44 4.72 -14.11 19.27
C THR A 44 3.42 -14.91 19.18
N GLN A 45 3.04 -15.56 20.27
CA GLN A 45 1.75 -16.28 20.32
C GLN A 45 0.58 -15.31 20.14
N TRP A 46 0.70 -14.08 20.61
CA TRP A 46 -0.31 -13.04 20.42
C TRP A 46 -0.45 -12.69 18.94
N ASP A 47 0.65 -12.37 18.26
CA ASP A 47 0.62 -12.02 16.83
C ASP A 47 0.05 -13.16 16.00
N ARG A 48 0.44 -14.40 16.33
CA ARG A 48 -0.10 -15.60 15.66
C ARG A 48 -1.63 -15.67 15.80
N THR A 49 -2.14 -15.42 17.01
CA THR A 49 -3.58 -15.41 17.27
C THR A 49 -4.28 -14.31 16.47
N VAL A 50 -3.70 -13.09 16.46
CA VAL A 50 -4.24 -11.97 15.69
C VAL A 50 -4.29 -12.34 14.19
N MET A 51 -3.21 -12.93 13.67
CA MET A 51 -3.14 -13.29 12.24
C MET A 51 -4.18 -14.34 11.85
N HIS A 52 -4.52 -15.28 12.74
CA HIS A 52 -5.58 -16.26 12.48
C HIS A 52 -6.98 -15.62 12.41
N VAL A 53 -7.13 -14.37 12.85
CA VAL A 53 -8.39 -13.60 12.70
C VAL A 53 -8.30 -12.65 11.51
N VAL A 54 -7.18 -11.95 11.39
CA VAL A 54 -6.96 -10.90 10.38
C VAL A 54 -6.95 -11.51 8.96
N GLU A 55 -6.19 -12.58 8.76
CA GLU A 55 -6.03 -13.17 7.41
C GLU A 55 -7.37 -13.65 6.83
N PRO A 56 -8.22 -14.43 7.55
CA PRO A 56 -9.52 -14.77 7.00
C PRO A 56 -10.42 -13.56 6.74
N ALA A 57 -10.38 -12.55 7.59
CA ALA A 57 -11.19 -11.33 7.38
C ALA A 57 -10.77 -10.60 6.10
N LEU A 58 -9.46 -10.48 5.88
CA LEU A 58 -8.92 -9.86 4.66
C LEU A 58 -9.28 -10.70 3.41
N ARG A 59 -9.25 -12.02 3.52
CA ARG A 59 -9.65 -12.90 2.42
C ARG A 59 -11.14 -12.69 2.06
N VAL A 60 -12.00 -12.53 3.06
CA VAL A 60 -13.41 -12.20 2.82
C VAL A 60 -13.55 -10.85 2.11
N ALA A 61 -12.73 -9.87 2.50
CA ALA A 61 -12.80 -8.53 1.91
C ALA A 61 -12.29 -8.47 0.46
N TYR A 62 -11.23 -9.23 0.15
CA TYR A 62 -10.51 -9.11 -1.14
C TYR A 62 -10.77 -10.30 -2.07
N TYR A 63 -10.59 -11.52 -1.59
CA TYR A 63 -10.61 -12.70 -2.45
C TYR A 63 -12.03 -13.09 -2.89
N TYR A 64 -12.98 -13.14 -1.94
CA TYR A 64 -14.32 -13.60 -2.29
C TYR A 64 -15.06 -12.66 -3.24
N PRO A 65 -14.93 -11.32 -3.14
CA PRO A 65 -15.54 -10.47 -4.15
C PRO A 65 -15.04 -10.77 -5.56
N SER A 66 -13.77 -11.13 -5.73
CA SER A 66 -13.23 -11.47 -7.06
C SER A 66 -13.87 -12.72 -7.65
N GLN A 67 -14.33 -13.63 -6.78
CA GLN A 67 -14.99 -14.88 -7.21
C GLN A 67 -16.51 -14.72 -7.40
N MET A 68 -17.12 -13.73 -6.73
CA MET A 68 -18.58 -13.56 -6.73
C MET A 68 -19.07 -12.63 -7.83
N PHE A 69 -18.27 -11.66 -8.22
CA PHE A 69 -18.70 -10.64 -9.18
C PHE A 69 -18.06 -10.87 -10.53
N SER A 70 -18.89 -11.01 -11.56
CA SER A 70 -18.43 -11.13 -12.94
C SER A 70 -17.91 -9.81 -13.50
N LYS A 71 -18.30 -8.69 -12.89
CA LYS A 71 -17.86 -7.35 -13.30
C LYS A 71 -16.83 -6.81 -12.31
N ALA A 72 -15.71 -6.40 -12.83
CA ALA A 72 -14.60 -5.84 -12.07
C ALA A 72 -15.01 -4.59 -11.28
N SER A 73 -15.82 -3.73 -11.88
CA SER A 73 -16.33 -2.53 -11.23
C SER A 73 -17.15 -2.88 -9.98
N ASN A 74 -18.02 -3.88 -10.06
CA ASN A 74 -18.83 -4.32 -8.92
C ASN A 74 -17.94 -4.88 -7.79
N MET A 75 -16.92 -5.64 -8.15
CA MET A 75 -15.94 -6.15 -7.19
C MET A 75 -15.27 -5.00 -6.42
N VAL A 76 -14.81 -3.97 -7.12
CA VAL A 76 -14.13 -2.84 -6.48
C VAL A 76 -15.08 -2.10 -5.53
N TYR A 77 -16.30 -1.81 -5.95
CA TYR A 77 -17.27 -1.12 -5.10
C TYR A 77 -17.65 -1.94 -3.87
N TRP A 78 -17.80 -3.26 -4.03
CA TRP A 78 -18.07 -4.16 -2.91
C TRP A 78 -16.89 -4.16 -1.92
N THR A 79 -15.68 -4.29 -2.44
CA THR A 79 -14.47 -4.30 -1.60
C THR A 79 -14.32 -2.98 -0.85
N ARG A 80 -14.52 -1.84 -1.51
CA ARG A 80 -14.53 -0.52 -0.84
C ARG A 80 -15.55 -0.47 0.29
N GLY A 81 -16.76 -0.99 0.05
CA GLY A 81 -17.83 -1.04 1.06
C GLY A 81 -17.44 -1.83 2.29
N ILE A 82 -16.90 -3.04 2.07
CA ILE A 82 -16.45 -3.91 3.18
C ILE A 82 -15.30 -3.24 3.95
N LEU A 83 -14.29 -2.73 3.25
CA LEU A 83 -13.14 -2.10 3.90
C LEU A 83 -13.57 -0.88 4.71
N ASN A 84 -14.51 -0.10 4.19
CA ASN A 84 -15.03 1.07 4.90
C ASN A 84 -15.79 0.68 6.17
N ILE A 85 -16.55 -0.42 6.13
CA ILE A 85 -17.21 -0.97 7.33
C ILE A 85 -16.16 -1.45 8.33
N LEU A 86 -15.17 -2.23 7.86
CA LEU A 86 -14.13 -2.78 8.72
C LEU A 86 -13.31 -1.65 9.38
N SER A 87 -12.91 -0.64 8.63
CA SER A 87 -12.13 0.47 9.19
C SER A 87 -12.93 1.25 10.25
N LYS A 88 -14.21 1.46 10.02
CA LYS A 88 -15.08 2.14 10.98
C LYS A 88 -15.32 1.31 12.26
N THR A 89 -15.38 -0.01 12.13
CA THR A 89 -15.61 -0.89 13.29
C THR A 89 -14.33 -1.21 14.06
N LEU A 90 -13.22 -1.39 13.36
CA LEU A 90 -11.92 -1.69 13.98
C LEU A 90 -11.16 -0.41 14.32
N GLY A 91 -11.40 0.68 13.59
CA GLY A 91 -10.76 1.98 13.81
C GLY A 91 -11.35 2.83 14.92
N LEU A 92 -12.21 2.24 15.77
CA LEU A 92 -12.82 2.96 16.90
C LEU A 92 -11.83 3.32 18.02
N ARG A 93 -10.54 3.00 17.85
CA ARG A 93 -9.52 3.36 18.81
C ARG A 93 -9.09 4.81 18.55
N VAL A 94 -9.68 5.73 19.33
CA VAL A 94 -9.25 7.12 19.35
C VAL A 94 -7.89 7.15 20.07
N TYR A 95 -6.83 7.24 19.32
CA TYR A 95 -5.47 7.12 19.85
C TYR A 95 -5.12 8.31 20.77
N THR A 96 -5.63 9.49 20.46
CA THR A 96 -5.11 10.72 21.02
C THR A 96 -6.05 11.42 21.99
N GLN A 97 -7.27 10.94 22.16
CA GLN A 97 -8.25 11.52 23.10
C GLN A 97 -8.35 13.06 23.00
N GLY A 98 -8.39 13.57 21.78
CA GLY A 98 -8.55 15.01 21.55
C GLY A 98 -7.27 15.83 21.61
N GLN A 99 -6.10 15.21 21.53
CA GLN A 99 -4.81 15.92 21.50
C GLN A 99 -4.34 16.25 20.08
N ILE A 100 -5.11 15.84 19.07
CA ILE A 100 -4.89 16.17 17.66
C ILE A 100 -6.12 16.95 17.16
N ASP A 101 -5.89 18.11 16.58
CA ASP A 101 -6.90 18.86 15.86
C ASP A 101 -6.95 18.33 14.43
N ILE A 102 -8.14 17.91 14.00
CA ILE A 102 -8.32 17.26 12.70
C ILE A 102 -9.30 18.06 11.87
N GLU A 103 -8.90 18.50 10.68
CA GLU A 103 -9.78 19.23 9.78
C GLU A 103 -9.64 18.78 8.33
N TRP A 104 -10.70 18.92 7.57
CA TRP A 104 -10.70 18.72 6.12
C TRP A 104 -10.58 20.07 5.42
N GLN A 105 -9.72 20.09 4.38
CA GLN A 105 -9.63 21.24 3.47
C GLN A 105 -9.69 20.74 2.02
N ASN A 106 -9.87 21.66 1.08
CA ASN A 106 -9.78 21.36 -0.35
C ASN A 106 -8.66 22.20 -0.95
N TRP A 107 -7.63 21.54 -1.47
CA TRP A 107 -6.44 22.18 -2.01
C TRP A 107 -6.38 22.00 -3.53
N ASN A 108 -6.70 23.06 -4.27
CA ASN A 108 -6.70 23.03 -5.74
C ASN A 108 -7.59 21.92 -6.33
N GLY A 109 -8.72 21.63 -5.68
CA GLY A 109 -9.66 20.61 -6.12
C GLY A 109 -9.45 19.25 -5.47
N THR A 110 -8.36 19.05 -4.72
CA THR A 110 -8.05 17.79 -4.04
C THR A 110 -8.39 17.91 -2.56
N PRO A 111 -9.28 17.05 -2.01
CA PRO A 111 -9.53 17.06 -0.57
C PRO A 111 -8.28 16.56 0.18
N VAL A 112 -8.00 17.19 1.32
CA VAL A 112 -6.91 16.77 2.21
C VAL A 112 -7.43 16.77 3.63
N LYS A 113 -6.89 15.87 4.45
CA LYS A 113 -7.19 15.80 5.87
C LYS A 113 -5.91 16.16 6.64
N ILE A 114 -6.05 17.10 7.57
CA ILE A 114 -4.93 17.71 8.27
C ILE A 114 -5.01 17.27 9.73
N TYR A 115 -3.89 16.79 10.26
CA TYR A 115 -3.76 16.32 11.65
C TYR A 115 -2.72 17.20 12.33
N ARG A 116 -3.18 18.07 13.21
CA ARG A 116 -2.33 19.06 13.90
C ARG A 116 -2.26 18.75 15.39
N PRO A 117 -1.08 18.42 15.93
CA PRO A 117 -0.95 18.29 17.38
C PRO A 117 -1.29 19.58 18.10
N ILE A 118 -2.07 19.48 19.21
CA ILE A 118 -2.51 20.64 20.00
C ILE A 118 -1.47 21.01 21.07
N ASN A 119 -0.48 20.14 21.27
CA ASN A 119 0.49 20.30 22.37
C ASN A 119 1.35 21.55 22.19
N ASN A 120 1.42 22.38 23.24
CA ASN A 120 2.16 23.63 23.25
C ASN A 120 3.69 23.46 23.42
N GLN A 121 4.20 22.25 23.46
CA GLN A 121 5.65 22.01 23.44
C GLN A 121 6.15 22.18 22.00
N THR A 122 7.39 22.60 21.85
CA THR A 122 8.00 22.83 20.54
C THR A 122 7.78 21.64 19.61
N SER A 123 6.82 21.77 18.71
CA SER A 123 6.62 20.79 17.65
C SER A 123 7.81 20.80 16.72
N ALA A 124 8.10 19.68 16.10
CA ALA A 124 8.99 19.69 14.93
C ALA A 124 8.40 20.67 13.92
N ASP A 125 9.20 21.63 13.48
CA ASP A 125 8.73 22.69 12.58
C ASP A 125 8.60 22.22 11.12
N GLY A 126 8.59 20.91 10.90
CA GLY A 126 8.38 20.29 9.59
C GLY A 126 6.96 19.73 9.41
N ALA A 127 6.76 19.01 8.33
CA ALA A 127 5.49 18.36 8.05
C ALA A 127 5.69 17.04 7.30
N VAL A 128 4.71 16.16 7.42
CA VAL A 128 4.65 14.91 6.66
C VAL A 128 3.40 14.94 5.77
N ILE A 129 3.59 14.63 4.50
CA ILE A 129 2.50 14.46 3.55
C ILE A 129 2.34 12.96 3.32
N PHE A 130 1.18 12.41 3.69
CA PHE A 130 0.90 10.97 3.61
C PHE A 130 -0.04 10.67 2.45
N ILE A 131 0.31 9.66 1.66
CA ILE A 131 -0.48 9.19 0.51
C ILE A 131 -0.83 7.72 0.76
N HIS A 132 -2.11 7.43 0.89
CA HIS A 132 -2.58 6.09 1.27
C HIS A 132 -2.45 5.06 0.15
N GLY A 133 -2.33 3.79 0.53
CA GLY A 133 -2.32 2.65 -0.39
C GLY A 133 -3.71 2.24 -0.86
N GLY A 134 -3.77 1.05 -1.49
CA GLY A 134 -5.03 0.47 -1.96
C GLY A 134 -5.09 0.22 -3.46
N GLY A 135 -3.94 -0.05 -4.11
CA GLY A 135 -3.92 -0.44 -5.53
C GLY A 135 -4.51 0.61 -6.46
N PHE A 136 -4.43 1.89 -6.11
CA PHE A 136 -4.99 3.02 -6.86
C PHE A 136 -6.53 2.99 -6.98
N ALA A 137 -7.19 2.01 -6.40
CA ALA A 137 -8.63 1.78 -6.57
C ALA A 137 -9.38 1.59 -5.27
N LEU A 138 -8.67 1.35 -4.18
CA LEU A 138 -9.23 1.06 -2.86
C LEU A 138 -8.68 2.05 -1.84
N GLY A 139 -9.27 2.02 -0.65
CA GLY A 139 -8.82 2.86 0.45
C GLY A 139 -9.35 4.29 0.37
N ASN A 140 -9.10 5.02 1.41
CA ASN A 140 -9.38 6.44 1.56
C ASN A 140 -8.63 6.94 2.79
N VAL A 141 -8.56 8.25 2.97
CA VAL A 141 -7.85 8.86 4.09
C VAL A 141 -8.38 8.37 5.44
N GLU A 142 -9.71 8.19 5.58
CA GLU A 142 -10.32 7.78 6.85
C GLU A 142 -9.89 6.37 7.30
N MET A 143 -9.56 5.48 6.36
CA MET A 143 -9.05 4.14 6.69
C MET A 143 -7.69 4.19 7.38
N TYR A 144 -6.93 5.26 7.17
CA TYR A 144 -5.60 5.45 7.73
C TYR A 144 -5.59 6.39 8.93
N ASP A 145 -6.77 6.87 9.39
CA ASP A 145 -6.87 7.84 10.50
C ASP A 145 -6.08 7.38 11.74
N SER A 146 -6.29 6.14 12.16
CA SER A 146 -5.64 5.61 13.38
C SER A 146 -4.11 5.66 13.28
N LEU A 147 -3.57 5.26 12.12
CA LEU A 147 -2.12 5.25 11.87
C LEU A 147 -1.56 6.68 11.81
N VAL A 148 -2.20 7.54 11.02
CA VAL A 148 -1.71 8.91 10.80
C VAL A 148 -1.86 9.74 12.08
N GLU A 149 -2.97 9.58 12.80
CA GLU A 149 -3.19 10.25 14.09
C GLU A 149 -2.15 9.85 15.12
N ARG A 150 -1.81 8.53 15.17
CA ARG A 150 -0.73 8.02 16.04
C ARG A 150 0.60 8.69 15.70
N MET A 151 1.01 8.65 14.44
CA MET A 151 2.29 9.23 14.02
C MET A 151 2.33 10.74 14.26
N ALA A 152 1.25 11.47 13.95
CA ALA A 152 1.18 12.91 14.19
C ALA A 152 1.35 13.21 15.67
N PHE A 153 0.72 12.42 16.54
CA PHE A 153 0.79 12.59 17.99
C PHE A 153 2.18 12.24 18.52
N GLU A 154 2.70 11.05 18.19
CA GLU A 154 3.98 10.57 18.75
C GLU A 154 5.16 11.40 18.25
N MET A 155 5.11 11.88 17.02
CA MET A 155 6.13 12.74 16.44
C MET A 155 5.93 14.23 16.79
N ASN A 156 4.75 14.60 17.31
CA ASN A 156 4.35 16.00 17.52
C ASN A 156 4.60 16.84 16.26
N THR A 157 4.15 16.32 15.11
CA THR A 157 4.44 16.88 13.78
C THR A 157 3.13 16.99 12.99
N LEU A 158 3.01 18.04 12.18
CA LEU A 158 1.88 18.24 11.27
C LEU A 158 1.85 17.14 10.21
N PHE A 159 0.71 16.46 10.07
CA PHE A 159 0.48 15.49 8.99
C PHE A 159 -0.64 15.98 8.07
N ILE A 160 -0.48 15.72 6.78
CA ILE A 160 -1.49 16.00 5.75
C ILE A 160 -1.70 14.71 4.95
N SER A 161 -2.91 14.15 4.99
CA SER A 161 -3.28 13.00 4.16
C SER A 161 -4.05 13.48 2.94
N ILE A 162 -3.67 12.95 1.76
CA ILE A 162 -4.25 13.36 0.48
C ILE A 162 -5.31 12.35 0.06
N GLU A 163 -6.54 12.82 -0.18
CA GLU A 163 -7.64 12.03 -0.72
C GLU A 163 -7.62 12.15 -2.25
N TYR A 164 -6.74 11.39 -2.90
CA TYR A 164 -6.61 11.42 -4.36
C TYR A 164 -7.72 10.59 -5.02
N ARG A 165 -8.09 10.94 -6.26
CA ARG A 165 -9.13 10.24 -7.02
C ARG A 165 -8.66 8.86 -7.42
N LEU A 166 -9.57 7.88 -7.29
CA LEU A 166 -9.30 6.46 -7.48
C LEU A 166 -9.81 5.94 -8.84
N SER A 167 -9.20 4.84 -9.30
CA SER A 167 -9.69 4.05 -10.43
C SER A 167 -10.90 3.21 -9.98
N PRO A 168 -11.87 2.93 -10.85
CA PRO A 168 -11.91 3.24 -12.28
C PRO A 168 -12.38 4.65 -12.62
N GLU A 169 -12.89 5.40 -11.64
CA GLU A 169 -13.49 6.72 -11.89
C GLU A 169 -12.45 7.69 -12.48
N THR A 170 -11.20 7.53 -12.09
CA THR A 170 -10.09 8.36 -12.59
C THR A 170 -8.85 7.48 -12.79
N ALA A 171 -8.51 7.23 -14.03
CA ALA A 171 -7.33 6.44 -14.39
C ALA A 171 -6.05 7.28 -14.31
N PHE A 172 -4.90 6.61 -14.47
CA PHE A 172 -3.58 7.24 -14.64
C PHE A 172 -3.67 8.38 -15.69
N PRO A 173 -3.10 9.56 -15.42
CA PRO A 173 -2.30 9.93 -14.25
C PRO A 173 -3.07 10.73 -13.17
N GLY A 174 -4.40 10.59 -13.10
CA GLY A 174 -5.24 11.45 -12.26
C GLY A 174 -4.79 11.53 -10.80
N GLY A 175 -4.51 10.39 -10.17
CA GLY A 175 -4.05 10.37 -8.78
C GLY A 175 -2.73 11.12 -8.56
N ILE A 176 -1.79 11.03 -9.52
CA ILE A 176 -0.53 11.77 -9.47
C ILE A 176 -0.79 13.28 -9.51
N LEU A 177 -1.68 13.70 -10.42
CA LEU A 177 -2.00 15.12 -10.59
C LEU A 177 -2.67 15.69 -9.33
N ASP A 178 -3.53 14.90 -8.69
CA ASP A 178 -4.15 15.30 -7.42
C ASP A 178 -3.09 15.48 -6.33
N CYS A 179 -2.17 14.50 -6.21
CA CYS A 179 -1.09 14.58 -5.24
C CYS A 179 -0.20 15.79 -5.48
N GLU A 180 0.21 16.03 -6.73
CA GLU A 180 1.02 17.21 -7.08
C GLU A 180 0.28 18.52 -6.76
N ALA A 181 -1.02 18.59 -7.10
CA ALA A 181 -1.83 19.80 -6.85
C ALA A 181 -1.91 20.13 -5.35
N ALA A 182 -2.13 19.10 -4.52
CA ALA A 182 -2.19 19.27 -3.06
C ALA A 182 -0.82 19.66 -2.50
N ILE A 183 0.25 19.00 -2.93
CA ILE A 183 1.61 19.26 -2.46
C ILE A 183 2.08 20.65 -2.87
N ASP A 184 1.79 21.07 -4.10
CA ASP A 184 2.14 22.41 -4.57
C ASP A 184 1.38 23.49 -3.80
N HIS A 185 0.11 23.23 -3.46
CA HIS A 185 -0.65 24.11 -2.58
C HIS A 185 0.02 24.23 -1.21
N PHE A 186 0.39 23.08 -0.61
CA PHE A 186 1.05 23.07 0.70
C PHE A 186 2.35 23.89 0.70
N PHE A 187 3.18 23.74 -0.33
CA PHE A 187 4.44 24.49 -0.40
C PHE A 187 4.20 25.99 -0.49
N ARG A 188 3.06 26.45 -1.03
CA ARG A 188 2.74 27.88 -1.08
C ARG A 188 2.23 28.43 0.26
N VAL A 189 1.50 27.62 1.04
CA VAL A 189 0.79 28.13 2.23
C VAL A 189 1.32 27.59 3.56
N GLY A 190 2.11 26.50 3.53
CA GLY A 190 2.51 25.79 4.75
C GLY A 190 3.17 26.67 5.79
N GLY A 191 4.08 27.53 5.36
CA GLY A 191 4.77 28.45 6.26
C GLY A 191 3.84 29.49 6.89
N THR A 192 2.90 30.03 6.13
CA THR A 192 1.98 31.07 6.62
C THR A 192 0.76 30.51 7.34
N GLN A 193 0.22 29.41 6.86
CA GLN A 193 -1.01 28.85 7.42
C GLN A 193 -0.74 27.96 8.65
N PHE A 194 0.35 27.21 8.64
CA PHE A 194 0.61 26.19 9.66
C PHE A 194 1.89 26.46 10.46
N GLY A 195 2.66 27.50 10.12
CA GLY A 195 3.93 27.79 10.79
C GLY A 195 5.02 26.78 10.50
N VAL A 196 4.93 26.04 9.38
CA VAL A 196 5.84 24.97 9.01
C VAL A 196 7.02 25.54 8.20
N ASN A 197 8.22 25.06 8.50
CA ASN A 197 9.37 25.29 7.63
C ASN A 197 9.25 24.35 6.42
N THR A 198 8.94 24.91 5.26
CA THR A 198 8.69 24.12 4.05
C THR A 198 9.95 23.45 3.50
N SER A 199 11.15 23.75 4.02
CA SER A 199 12.34 22.96 3.68
C SER A 199 12.37 21.61 4.40
N LYS A 200 11.48 21.38 5.38
CA LYS A 200 11.42 20.21 6.25
C LYS A 200 10.17 19.36 5.97
N VAL A 201 9.85 19.14 4.70
CA VAL A 201 8.67 18.39 4.30
C VAL A 201 9.09 17.00 3.85
N VAL A 202 8.55 15.97 4.50
CA VAL A 202 8.76 14.56 4.14
C VAL A 202 7.49 14.04 3.46
N ILE A 203 7.66 13.36 2.32
CA ILE A 203 6.56 12.63 1.67
C ILE A 203 6.59 11.17 2.11
N MET A 204 5.42 10.59 2.34
CA MET A 204 5.30 9.22 2.84
C MET A 204 4.14 8.53 2.14
N GLY A 205 4.29 7.25 1.81
CA GLY A 205 3.17 6.49 1.26
C GLY A 205 3.41 4.99 1.31
N ASP A 206 2.31 4.24 1.37
CA ASP A 206 2.35 2.79 1.42
C ASP A 206 1.77 2.17 0.15
N SER A 207 2.35 1.06 -0.32
CA SER A 207 1.80 0.29 -1.46
C SER A 207 1.65 1.19 -2.70
N ALA A 208 0.43 1.32 -3.25
CA ALA A 208 0.13 2.24 -4.36
C ALA A 208 0.40 3.70 -3.98
N GLY A 209 0.18 4.09 -2.71
CA GLY A 209 0.56 5.41 -2.21
C GLY A 209 2.07 5.60 -2.21
N GLY A 210 2.82 4.51 -1.96
CA GLY A 210 4.28 4.51 -2.11
C GLY A 210 4.70 4.73 -3.56
N ASN A 211 3.94 4.19 -4.53
CA ASN A 211 4.14 4.52 -5.95
C ASN A 211 3.97 6.02 -6.18
N LEU A 212 2.82 6.56 -5.78
CA LEU A 212 2.50 7.99 -5.99
C LEU A 212 3.54 8.89 -5.32
N ALA A 213 3.97 8.56 -4.08
CA ALA A 213 5.01 9.30 -3.36
C ALA A 213 6.33 9.27 -4.15
N THR A 214 6.71 8.09 -4.65
CA THR A 214 7.92 7.93 -5.48
C THR A 214 7.87 8.78 -6.74
N VAL A 215 6.74 8.72 -7.46
CA VAL A 215 6.58 9.47 -8.71
C VAL A 215 6.65 10.97 -8.45
N VAL A 216 5.95 11.46 -7.42
CA VAL A 216 5.96 12.88 -7.06
C VAL A 216 7.40 13.33 -6.71
N ALA A 217 8.11 12.54 -5.89
CA ALA A 217 9.48 12.88 -5.53
C ALA A 217 10.41 12.94 -6.76
N GLN A 218 10.27 11.95 -7.67
CA GLN A 218 11.05 11.91 -8.91
C GLN A 218 10.74 13.09 -9.82
N ARG A 219 9.46 13.44 -9.97
CA ARG A 219 9.05 14.57 -10.83
C ARG A 219 9.50 15.90 -10.24
N ARG A 220 9.45 16.06 -8.90
CA ARG A 220 9.93 17.27 -8.23
C ARG A 220 11.45 17.41 -8.35
N ALA A 221 12.20 16.33 -8.14
CA ALA A 221 13.67 16.34 -8.31
C ALA A 221 14.09 16.75 -9.73
N ALA A 222 13.32 16.33 -10.73
CA ALA A 222 13.59 16.71 -12.13
C ALA A 222 13.24 18.17 -12.44
N ARG A 223 12.38 18.79 -11.63
CA ARG A 223 11.93 20.19 -11.81
C ARG A 223 12.62 21.09 -10.80
N LYS A 224 13.83 21.51 -11.10
CA LYS A 224 14.70 22.30 -10.18
C LYS A 224 14.03 23.58 -9.64
N ALA A 225 12.99 24.08 -10.29
CA ALA A 225 12.27 25.28 -9.86
C ALA A 225 11.31 25.03 -8.69
N LEU A 226 11.00 23.76 -8.37
CA LEU A 226 10.09 23.42 -7.28
C LEU A 226 10.88 23.25 -5.98
N PRO A 227 10.27 23.59 -4.82
CA PRO A 227 10.92 23.32 -3.54
C PRO A 227 11.20 21.83 -3.36
N ALA A 228 12.37 21.50 -2.84
CA ALA A 228 12.80 20.13 -2.62
C ALA A 228 12.06 19.51 -1.42
N LEU A 229 11.85 18.20 -1.47
CA LEU A 229 11.42 17.43 -0.30
C LEU A 229 12.63 17.15 0.59
N ALA A 230 12.44 17.18 1.91
CA ALA A 230 13.49 16.86 2.88
C ALA A 230 13.79 15.36 2.90
N GLY A 231 12.75 14.53 2.65
CA GLY A 231 12.90 13.09 2.64
C GLY A 231 11.70 12.41 2.02
N GLN A 232 11.82 11.10 1.77
CA GLN A 232 10.69 10.27 1.37
C GLN A 232 10.71 8.94 2.13
N VAL A 233 9.54 8.46 2.54
CA VAL A 233 9.35 7.16 3.20
C VAL A 233 8.44 6.31 2.32
N LEU A 234 8.98 5.21 1.82
CA LEU A 234 8.31 4.31 0.87
C LEU A 234 8.05 2.98 1.58
N ILE A 235 6.78 2.72 1.87
CA ILE A 235 6.38 1.60 2.72
C ILE A 235 5.84 0.49 1.81
N TYR A 236 6.56 -0.63 1.74
CA TYR A 236 6.30 -1.76 0.81
C TYR A 236 5.76 -1.25 -0.54
N PRO A 237 6.50 -0.36 -1.22
CA PRO A 237 5.94 0.39 -2.34
C PRO A 237 5.74 -0.49 -3.59
N LEU A 238 4.68 -0.19 -4.35
CA LEU A 238 4.35 -0.80 -5.63
C LEU A 238 5.05 -0.01 -6.74
N LEU A 239 6.14 -0.52 -7.35
CA LEU A 239 7.04 0.32 -8.15
C LEU A 239 7.15 -0.04 -9.63
N GLN A 240 6.60 -1.19 -10.06
CA GLN A 240 6.79 -1.58 -11.46
C GLN A 240 5.80 -2.66 -11.90
N MET A 241 5.61 -2.76 -13.20
CA MET A 241 4.81 -3.79 -13.84
C MET A 241 5.59 -4.46 -15.00
N ALA A 242 6.88 -4.16 -15.08
CA ALA A 242 7.70 -4.62 -16.21
C ALA A 242 8.24 -6.05 -16.01
N ASP A 243 8.23 -6.55 -14.76
CA ASP A 243 8.65 -7.92 -14.47
C ASP A 243 7.81 -8.51 -13.34
N MET A 244 6.77 -9.25 -13.71
CA MET A 244 5.89 -9.95 -12.79
C MET A 244 6.46 -11.33 -12.40
N GLN A 245 7.76 -11.59 -12.66
CA GLN A 245 8.42 -12.86 -12.44
C GLN A 245 9.66 -12.72 -11.55
N THR A 246 9.67 -11.71 -10.67
CA THR A 246 10.71 -11.63 -9.62
C THR A 246 10.51 -12.79 -8.64
N VAL A 247 11.49 -13.02 -7.78
CA VAL A 247 11.47 -14.15 -6.83
C VAL A 247 10.24 -14.05 -5.90
N SER A 248 9.92 -12.86 -5.41
CA SER A 248 8.77 -12.68 -4.52
C SER A 248 7.44 -13.02 -5.21
N TYR A 249 7.28 -12.67 -6.48
CA TYR A 249 6.10 -13.04 -7.27
C TYR A 249 6.04 -14.56 -7.52
N ARG A 250 7.16 -15.16 -7.94
CA ARG A 250 7.22 -16.59 -8.30
C ARG A 250 6.97 -17.49 -7.09
N TYR A 251 7.34 -17.04 -5.89
CA TYR A 251 7.19 -17.83 -4.66
C TYR A 251 5.84 -17.65 -3.97
N PHE A 252 4.99 -16.87 -4.53
CA PHE A 252 3.67 -16.66 -3.92
C PHE A 252 2.92 -17.97 -3.64
N UNK A 253 3.03 -18.63 -4.48
CA UNK A 253 2.32 -19.77 -4.38
C UNK A 253 2.95 -20.83 -3.62
N THR A 254 4.14 -20.92 -3.69
CA THR A 254 4.86 -22.03 -3.07
C THR A 254 5.32 -21.73 -1.63
N ARG A 255 5.89 -20.58 -1.38
CA ARG A 255 6.41 -20.21 -0.05
C ARG A 255 5.44 -19.40 0.80
N LEU A 256 4.66 -18.52 0.18
CA LEU A 256 3.69 -17.74 0.92
C LEU A 256 2.40 -18.51 1.16
N ASN A 257 2.23 -19.67 0.52
CA ASN A 257 1.03 -20.50 0.64
C ASN A 257 -0.26 -19.75 0.29
N GLY A 258 -0.14 -18.72 -0.55
CA GLY A 258 -1.26 -17.83 -0.83
C GLY A 258 -1.65 -17.00 0.40
N TYR A 259 -0.73 -16.81 1.35
CA TYR A 259 -1.00 -16.10 2.60
C TYR A 259 -0.90 -14.59 2.42
N ALA A 260 -0.01 -14.13 1.55
CA ALA A 260 0.18 -12.69 1.35
C ALA A 260 -1.15 -12.00 1.01
N LEU A 261 -1.37 -10.84 1.59
CA LEU A 261 -2.59 -10.06 1.38
C LEU A 261 -2.78 -9.69 -0.09
N VAL A 262 -1.68 -9.48 -0.80
CA VAL A 262 -1.65 -9.12 -2.21
C VAL A 262 -1.01 -10.27 -2.98
N ASP A 263 -1.65 -10.74 -4.04
CA ASP A 263 -1.16 -11.80 -4.90
C ASP A 263 -0.78 -11.25 -6.29
N PRO A 264 -0.03 -12.03 -7.11
CA PRO A 264 0.39 -11.56 -8.43
C PRO A 264 -0.77 -11.16 -9.35
N GLU A 265 -1.88 -11.89 -9.28
CA GLU A 265 -3.05 -11.59 -10.12
C GLU A 265 -3.70 -10.26 -9.71
N SER A 266 -3.80 -10.00 -8.41
CA SER A 266 -4.36 -8.73 -7.92
C SER A 266 -3.44 -7.55 -8.27
N VAL A 267 -2.12 -7.71 -8.21
CA VAL A 267 -1.20 -6.65 -8.65
C VAL A 267 -1.41 -6.35 -10.15
N ALA A 268 -1.44 -7.38 -10.99
CA ALA A 268 -1.70 -7.22 -12.42
C ALA A 268 -3.06 -6.54 -12.64
N TYR A 269 -4.09 -7.00 -11.94
CA TYR A 269 -5.44 -6.45 -12.01
C TYR A 269 -5.44 -4.95 -11.71
N TYR A 270 -4.87 -4.54 -10.56
CA TYR A 270 -4.93 -3.14 -10.13
C TYR A 270 -4.08 -2.23 -11.01
N TYR A 271 -2.96 -2.71 -11.53
CA TYR A 271 -2.17 -1.95 -12.50
C TYR A 271 -2.94 -1.74 -13.81
N MET A 272 -3.56 -2.80 -14.35
CA MET A 272 -4.38 -2.67 -15.57
C MET A 272 -5.57 -1.73 -15.35
N PHE A 273 -6.17 -1.82 -14.17
CA PHE A 273 -7.28 -0.95 -13.76
C PHE A 273 -6.82 0.51 -13.68
N TYR A 274 -5.65 0.74 -13.07
CA TYR A 274 -5.03 2.07 -12.99
C TYR A 274 -4.69 2.63 -14.38
N ALA A 275 -4.27 1.76 -15.30
CA ALA A 275 -4.01 2.14 -16.70
C ALA A 275 -5.29 2.57 -17.44
N GLY A 276 -6.47 2.38 -16.85
CA GLY A 276 -7.74 2.70 -17.48
C GLY A 276 -8.27 1.60 -18.41
N ILE A 277 -7.71 0.39 -18.29
CA ILE A 277 -8.16 -0.75 -19.09
C ILE A 277 -9.50 -1.24 -18.53
N ASN A 278 -10.46 -1.49 -19.43
CA ASN A 278 -11.78 -1.99 -19.03
C ASN A 278 -11.68 -3.45 -18.57
N MET A 279 -11.55 -3.63 -17.25
CA MET A 279 -11.38 -4.97 -16.67
C MET A 279 -12.64 -5.82 -16.70
N ASP A 280 -13.82 -5.24 -16.95
CA ASP A 280 -15.03 -6.03 -17.22
C ASP A 280 -14.90 -6.82 -18.55
N GLU A 281 -14.03 -6.37 -19.43
CA GLU A 281 -13.81 -6.99 -20.74
C GLU A 281 -12.44 -7.66 -20.89
N LYS A 282 -11.43 -7.20 -20.12
CA LYS A 282 -10.02 -7.57 -20.37
C LYS A 282 -9.39 -8.38 -19.24
N ALA A 283 -10.14 -8.77 -18.22
CA ALA A 283 -9.58 -9.53 -17.09
C ALA A 283 -8.93 -10.86 -17.53
N TYR A 284 -9.36 -11.43 -18.67
CA TYR A 284 -8.77 -12.66 -19.21
C TYR A 284 -7.28 -12.51 -19.56
N LEU A 285 -6.78 -11.27 -19.64
CA LEU A 285 -5.35 -11.00 -19.92
C LEU A 285 -4.47 -11.13 -18.69
N ILE A 286 -5.06 -11.18 -17.47
CA ILE A 286 -4.30 -11.21 -16.22
C ILE A 286 -3.26 -12.36 -16.19
N PRO A 287 -3.61 -13.63 -16.54
CA PRO A 287 -2.60 -14.69 -16.51
C PRO A 287 -1.42 -14.41 -17.45
N SER A 288 -1.69 -13.77 -18.59
CA SER A 288 -0.63 -13.40 -19.53
C SER A 288 0.26 -12.29 -18.95
N VAL A 289 -0.33 -11.32 -18.25
CA VAL A 289 0.43 -10.24 -17.58
C VAL A 289 1.30 -10.82 -16.47
N VAL A 290 0.72 -11.66 -15.60
CA VAL A 290 1.45 -12.30 -14.50
C VAL A 290 2.64 -13.12 -15.02
N SER A 291 2.52 -13.73 -16.21
CA SER A 291 3.59 -14.51 -16.81
C SER A 291 4.55 -13.71 -17.71
N ASN A 292 4.53 -12.37 -17.65
CA ASN A 292 5.34 -11.47 -18.48
C ASN A 292 5.02 -11.51 -19.99
N GLY A 293 3.90 -12.11 -20.38
CA GLY A 293 3.47 -12.16 -21.80
C GLY A 293 3.16 -10.78 -22.40
N HIS A 294 2.93 -9.80 -21.54
CA HIS A 294 2.67 -8.40 -21.91
C HIS A 294 3.94 -7.60 -22.19
N VAL A 295 5.13 -8.16 -21.95
CA VAL A 295 6.39 -7.43 -22.15
C VAL A 295 6.95 -7.76 -23.54
N ALA A 296 6.96 -6.79 -24.42
CA ALA A 296 7.45 -6.97 -25.77
C ALA A 296 8.96 -7.24 -25.78
N LYS A 297 9.42 -8.10 -26.70
CA LYS A 297 10.82 -8.56 -26.78
C LYS A 297 11.82 -7.40 -26.81
N HIS A 298 11.50 -6.31 -27.49
CA HIS A 298 12.43 -5.19 -27.61
C HIS A 298 12.66 -4.46 -26.29
N LEU A 299 11.76 -4.64 -25.31
CA LEU A 299 11.88 -4.05 -23.97
C LEU A 299 12.68 -4.93 -22.98
N HIS A 300 12.90 -6.21 -23.31
CA HIS A 300 13.57 -7.16 -22.38
C HIS A 300 14.90 -6.62 -21.88
N LYS A 301 15.72 -6.06 -22.79
CA LYS A 301 17.03 -5.53 -22.42
C LYS A 301 16.92 -4.38 -21.42
N ASP A 302 16.03 -3.42 -21.65
CA ASP A 302 15.85 -2.27 -20.75
C ASP A 302 15.32 -2.73 -19.38
N VAL A 303 14.40 -3.68 -19.37
CA VAL A 303 13.87 -4.25 -18.13
C VAL A 303 14.99 -5.00 -17.39
N GLU A 304 15.75 -5.84 -18.08
CA GLU A 304 16.85 -6.59 -17.46
C GLU A 304 17.93 -5.69 -16.88
N GLU A 305 18.26 -4.59 -17.58
CA GLU A 305 19.24 -3.61 -17.08
C GLU A 305 18.79 -3.02 -15.72
N ILE A 306 17.52 -2.61 -15.63
CA ILE A 306 16.98 -2.03 -14.41
C ILE A 306 16.82 -3.07 -13.31
N MET A 307 16.38 -4.28 -13.69
CA MET A 307 16.17 -5.38 -12.75
C MET A 307 17.45 -6.15 -12.41
N SER A 308 18.63 -5.72 -12.92
CA SER A 308 19.91 -6.41 -12.71
C SER A 308 20.31 -6.52 -11.23
N TYR A 309 19.88 -5.56 -10.41
CA TYR A 309 20.13 -5.59 -8.96
C TYR A 309 19.46 -6.78 -8.26
N ARG A 310 18.56 -7.48 -8.95
CA ARG A 310 17.88 -8.68 -8.43
C ARG A 310 18.89 -9.79 -8.07
N THR A 311 19.96 -9.95 -8.82
CA THR A 311 20.98 -10.97 -8.55
C THR A 311 21.60 -10.80 -7.15
N VAL A 312 21.80 -9.55 -6.72
CA VAL A 312 22.30 -9.26 -5.37
C VAL A 312 21.30 -9.74 -4.31
N ILE A 313 20.01 -9.53 -4.56
CA ILE A 313 18.94 -9.94 -3.64
C ILE A 313 18.89 -11.48 -3.56
N GLU A 314 18.96 -12.15 -4.70
CA GLU A 314 18.91 -13.62 -4.77
C GLU A 314 20.10 -14.27 -4.05
N THR A 315 21.30 -13.70 -4.19
CA THR A 315 22.50 -14.25 -3.54
C THR A 315 22.56 -14.00 -2.04
N THR A 316 22.07 -12.85 -1.58
CA THR A 316 22.11 -12.51 -0.15
C THR A 316 21.07 -13.27 0.68
N ARG A 317 20.02 -13.80 0.05
CA ARG A 317 18.92 -14.46 0.76
C ARG A 317 18.89 -15.99 0.62
N ASN A 318 19.94 -16.58 0.09
CA ASN A 318 20.05 -18.04 -0.07
C ASN A 318 18.85 -18.67 -0.82
N TYR A 319 18.25 -17.94 -1.75
CA TYR A 319 17.25 -18.51 -2.64
C TYR A 319 17.94 -19.41 -3.70
N ASN A 320 18.91 -20.21 -3.24
CA ASN A 320 19.71 -21.08 -4.10
C ASN A 320 18.82 -22.06 -4.85
N ASN A 321 19.00 -22.12 -6.15
CA ASN A 321 18.50 -23.13 -7.10
C ASN A 321 17.25 -22.81 -7.91
N HIS A 322 16.82 -21.57 -7.99
CA HIS A 322 15.77 -21.27 -8.98
C HIS A 322 16.36 -20.35 -10.05
N SER A 323 16.82 -20.99 -11.12
CA SER A 323 17.45 -20.30 -12.25
C SER A 323 16.50 -19.21 -12.80
N ILE A 324 17.08 -18.09 -13.10
CA ILE A 324 16.42 -16.98 -13.79
C ILE A 324 16.02 -17.41 -15.22
N SER A 325 16.50 -18.57 -15.65
CA SER A 325 16.15 -19.15 -16.95
C SER A 325 14.64 -19.42 -17.02
N GLY A 326 14.02 -19.00 -18.09
CA GLY A 326 12.59 -19.21 -18.32
C GLY A 326 11.71 -18.00 -18.11
N ARG A 327 12.22 -16.92 -17.54
CA ARG A 327 11.47 -15.69 -17.26
C ARG A 327 10.80 -15.09 -18.51
N TRP A 328 11.47 -15.22 -19.65
CA TRP A 328 10.98 -14.71 -20.93
C TRP A 328 10.51 -15.84 -21.87
N HIS A 329 10.51 -17.11 -21.42
CA HIS A 329 10.04 -18.25 -22.21
C HIS A 329 8.53 -18.47 -22.06
N ILE A 330 7.78 -17.40 -22.28
CA ILE A 330 6.35 -17.41 -22.05
C ILE A 330 5.67 -17.04 -23.36
N GLU A 331 4.47 -17.58 -23.52
CA GLU A 331 3.63 -17.29 -24.66
C GLU A 331 3.31 -15.81 -24.70
N ARG A 332 3.75 -15.14 -25.74
CA ARG A 332 3.53 -13.71 -25.92
C ARG A 332 2.05 -13.44 -26.18
N ASN A 333 1.55 -12.42 -25.50
CA ASN A 333 0.18 -11.95 -25.74
C ASN A 333 0.26 -10.55 -26.36
N TYR A 334 0.04 -10.49 -27.67
CA TYR A 334 0.18 -9.23 -28.42
C TYR A 334 -0.84 -8.19 -27.98
N GLU A 335 -2.05 -8.62 -27.61
CA GLU A 335 -3.07 -7.70 -27.10
C GLU A 335 -2.62 -7.07 -25.79
N ALA A 336 -2.13 -7.89 -24.85
CA ALA A 336 -1.60 -7.37 -23.59
C ALA A 336 -0.41 -6.45 -23.82
N GLN A 337 0.48 -6.80 -24.79
CA GLN A 337 1.62 -5.94 -25.16
C GLN A 337 1.16 -4.57 -25.64
N ASP A 338 0.20 -4.55 -26.55
CA ASP A 338 -0.30 -3.29 -27.13
C ASP A 338 -0.98 -2.42 -26.08
N LEU A 339 -1.78 -3.03 -25.21
CA LEU A 339 -2.48 -2.31 -24.14
C LEU A 339 -1.51 -1.74 -23.09
N MET A 340 -0.50 -2.51 -22.72
CA MET A 340 0.42 -2.11 -21.64
C MET A 340 1.63 -1.29 -22.12
N LYS A 341 1.88 -1.25 -23.43
CA LYS A 341 3.03 -0.56 -24.03
C LYS A 341 3.23 0.88 -23.52
N PRO A 342 2.18 1.71 -23.39
CA PRO A 342 2.39 3.11 -22.96
C PRO A 342 2.83 3.24 -21.49
N PHE A 343 2.72 2.18 -20.71
CA PHE A 343 2.86 2.22 -19.25
C PHE A 343 4.13 1.56 -18.73
N LEU A 344 4.56 0.44 -19.34
CA LEU A 344 5.59 -0.45 -18.79
C LEU A 344 6.89 0.28 -18.43
N THR A 345 7.37 1.13 -19.32
CA THR A 345 8.64 1.86 -19.14
C THR A 345 8.41 3.34 -18.82
N ASN A 346 7.15 3.73 -18.64
CA ASN A 346 6.81 5.11 -18.25
C ASN A 346 7.13 5.27 -16.75
N PRO A 347 8.11 6.11 -16.37
CA PRO A 347 8.48 6.22 -14.95
C PRO A 347 7.42 6.90 -14.09
N ASP A 348 6.41 7.52 -14.68
CA ASP A 348 5.28 8.06 -13.90
C ASP A 348 4.24 6.99 -13.58
N PHE A 349 4.30 5.83 -14.24
CA PHE A 349 3.44 4.67 -13.97
C PHE A 349 4.23 3.58 -13.22
N SER A 350 5.44 3.31 -13.69
CA SER A 350 6.37 2.30 -13.14
C SER A 350 7.64 3.01 -12.66
N PRO A 351 7.63 3.64 -11.48
CA PRO A 351 8.74 4.51 -11.07
C PRO A 351 10.09 3.80 -10.93
N LEU A 352 10.10 2.48 -10.75
CA LEU A 352 11.34 1.70 -10.80
C LEU A 352 12.05 1.85 -12.15
N MET A 353 11.31 2.15 -13.23
CA MET A 353 11.86 2.27 -14.59
C MET A 353 12.56 3.62 -14.84
N ARG A 354 12.54 4.56 -13.90
CA ARG A 354 13.28 5.82 -14.06
C ARG A 354 14.78 5.55 -14.09
N LYS A 355 15.43 6.02 -15.14
CA LYS A 355 16.87 5.74 -15.34
C LYS A 355 17.74 6.57 -14.42
N ASP A 356 17.48 7.87 -14.31
CA ASP A 356 18.23 8.81 -13.46
C ASP A 356 17.51 8.99 -12.13
N LEU A 357 18.13 8.51 -11.05
CA LEU A 357 17.63 8.64 -9.68
C LEU A 357 18.44 9.68 -8.87
N SER A 358 19.37 10.39 -9.51
CA SER A 358 20.15 11.40 -8.82
C SER A 358 19.26 12.55 -8.31
N ASN A 359 19.74 13.24 -7.29
CA ASN A 359 19.06 14.41 -6.70
C ASN A 359 17.70 14.10 -6.02
N LEU A 360 17.41 12.82 -5.80
CA LEU A 360 16.27 12.46 -4.96
C LEU A 360 16.60 12.74 -3.48
N PRO A 361 15.59 13.05 -2.67
CA PRO A 361 15.84 13.31 -1.25
C PRO A 361 16.26 12.02 -0.52
N PRO A 362 16.87 12.14 0.67
CA PRO A 362 17.09 10.98 1.53
C PRO A 362 15.85 10.10 1.58
N THR A 363 16.04 8.80 1.45
CA THR A 363 14.94 7.86 1.24
C THR A 363 14.98 6.71 2.24
N MET A 364 13.86 6.44 2.89
CA MET A 364 13.63 5.21 3.64
C MET A 364 12.77 4.28 2.79
N VAL A 365 13.22 3.04 2.61
CA VAL A 365 12.44 2.00 1.91
C VAL A 365 12.17 0.85 2.88
N ILE A 366 10.91 0.54 3.10
CA ILE A 366 10.48 -0.57 3.95
C ILE A 366 9.99 -1.71 3.06
N THR A 367 10.46 -2.92 3.34
CA THR A 367 10.02 -4.14 2.64
C THR A 367 9.65 -5.22 3.65
N CYS A 368 8.77 -6.12 3.25
CA CYS A 368 8.26 -7.21 4.08
C CYS A 368 8.58 -8.56 3.44
N GLU A 369 8.94 -9.57 4.27
CA GLU A 369 9.28 -10.90 3.76
C GLU A 369 8.10 -11.56 3.06
N PHE A 370 6.90 -11.43 3.65
CA PHE A 370 5.70 -12.09 3.13
C PHE A 370 4.90 -11.13 2.24
N ASP A 371 5.56 -10.61 1.18
CA ASP A 371 4.99 -9.62 0.28
C ASP A 371 5.50 -9.84 -1.15
N VAL A 372 4.60 -9.91 -2.11
CA VAL A 372 4.97 -10.04 -3.52
C VAL A 372 5.75 -8.82 -4.03
N LEU A 373 5.54 -7.64 -3.43
CA LEU A 373 6.24 -6.40 -3.81
C LEU A 373 7.63 -6.27 -3.20
N ARG A 374 8.05 -7.25 -2.37
CA ARG A 374 9.33 -7.22 -1.63
C ARG A 374 10.51 -6.88 -2.53
N ASP A 375 10.65 -7.61 -3.65
CA ASP A 375 11.85 -7.53 -4.48
C ASP A 375 11.97 -6.17 -5.18
N GLU A 376 10.86 -5.59 -5.63
CA GLU A 376 10.92 -4.27 -6.30
C GLU A 376 11.33 -3.16 -5.33
N GLY A 377 10.90 -3.24 -4.08
CA GLY A 377 11.36 -2.32 -3.03
C GLY A 377 12.86 -2.47 -2.77
N LEU A 378 13.36 -3.71 -2.64
CA LEU A 378 14.79 -3.97 -2.43
C LEU A 378 15.63 -3.51 -3.63
N ILE A 379 15.17 -3.78 -4.86
CA ILE A 379 15.84 -3.32 -6.08
C ILE A 379 15.90 -1.79 -6.11
N TYR A 380 14.79 -1.13 -5.77
CA TYR A 380 14.75 0.33 -5.78
C TYR A 380 15.73 0.92 -4.77
N ALA A 381 15.78 0.37 -3.56
CA ALA A 381 16.73 0.80 -2.53
C ALA A 381 18.19 0.69 -3.03
N LYS A 382 18.54 -0.45 -3.67
CA LYS A 382 19.88 -0.64 -4.22
C LYS A 382 20.20 0.34 -5.34
N ARG A 383 19.23 0.65 -6.19
CA ARG A 383 19.40 1.63 -7.26
C ARG A 383 19.59 3.05 -6.71
N LEU A 384 18.86 3.40 -5.64
CA LEU A 384 19.03 4.68 -4.96
C LEU A 384 20.45 4.82 -4.40
N GLU A 385 20.92 3.77 -3.67
CA GLU A 385 22.28 3.73 -3.14
C GLU A 385 23.32 3.91 -4.25
N ALA A 386 23.16 3.17 -5.35
CA ALA A 386 24.08 3.23 -6.50
C ALA A 386 24.06 4.61 -7.19
N SER A 387 22.96 5.35 -7.04
CA SER A 387 22.82 6.71 -7.60
C SER A 387 23.29 7.81 -6.62
N GLY A 388 23.83 7.43 -5.45
CA GLY A 388 24.34 8.37 -4.46
C GLY A 388 23.27 8.99 -3.57
N VAL A 389 22.04 8.46 -3.58
CA VAL A 389 20.96 8.95 -2.71
C VAL A 389 21.14 8.35 -1.31
N PRO A 390 21.15 9.17 -0.24
CA PRO A 390 21.18 8.63 1.12
C PRO A 390 19.95 7.71 1.35
N THR A 391 20.20 6.44 1.53
CA THR A 391 19.12 5.43 1.56
C THR A 391 19.18 4.59 2.84
N THR A 392 18.05 4.47 3.52
CA THR A 392 17.85 3.56 4.64
C THR A 392 16.87 2.47 4.19
N SER A 393 17.34 1.23 4.08
CA SER A 393 16.49 0.11 3.71
C SER A 393 16.24 -0.76 4.94
N ILE A 394 14.97 -0.92 5.34
CA ILE A 394 14.58 -1.78 6.46
C ILE A 394 13.71 -2.91 5.92
N HIS A 395 14.09 -4.13 6.25
CA HIS A 395 13.37 -5.32 5.86
C HIS A 395 12.80 -6.02 7.11
N TYR A 396 11.48 -6.27 7.10
CA TYR A 396 10.81 -6.93 8.21
C TYR A 396 10.60 -8.42 7.90
N GLU A 397 11.33 -9.27 8.60
CA GLU A 397 11.34 -10.74 8.38
C GLU A 397 9.99 -11.38 8.69
N ASN A 398 9.18 -10.77 9.54
CA ASN A 398 7.83 -11.22 9.85
C ASN A 398 6.76 -10.26 9.29
N GLY A 399 7.18 -9.34 8.43
CA GLY A 399 6.27 -8.38 7.81
C GLY A 399 5.51 -8.98 6.63
N PHE A 400 4.34 -8.43 6.40
CA PHE A 400 3.49 -8.77 5.24
C PHE A 400 2.91 -7.48 4.66
N HIS A 401 2.37 -7.57 3.44
CA HIS A 401 1.82 -6.38 2.76
C HIS A 401 0.69 -5.76 3.59
N ALA A 402 0.69 -4.45 3.74
CA ALA A 402 -0.30 -3.65 4.48
C ALA A 402 -0.26 -3.86 6.00
N MET A 403 0.82 -4.43 6.56
CA MET A 403 0.90 -4.69 8.01
C MET A 403 0.74 -3.43 8.87
N LEU A 404 1.09 -2.23 8.36
CA LEU A 404 0.97 -0.99 9.13
C LEU A 404 -0.47 -0.70 9.56
N ASN A 405 -1.46 -1.20 8.83
CA ASN A 405 -2.86 -1.04 9.20
C ASN A 405 -3.19 -1.78 10.52
N PHE A 406 -2.29 -2.63 10.99
CA PHE A 406 -2.43 -3.41 12.23
C PHE A 406 -1.41 -2.97 13.29
N HIS A 407 -1.02 -1.68 13.25
CA HIS A 407 0.02 -1.11 14.12
C HIS A 407 -0.32 -1.17 15.60
N SER A 408 -1.59 -1.34 15.96
CA SER A 408 -2.05 -1.48 17.34
C SER A 408 -2.13 -2.95 17.79
N GLU A 409 -2.21 -3.88 16.85
CA GLU A 409 -2.47 -5.29 17.11
C GLU A 409 -1.21 -6.15 17.01
N LEU A 410 -0.27 -5.77 16.14
CA LEU A 410 0.91 -6.59 15.82
C LEU A 410 2.20 -5.90 16.24
N HIS A 411 3.07 -6.64 16.88
CA HIS A 411 4.35 -6.11 17.37
C HIS A 411 5.25 -5.62 16.25
N GLU A 412 5.37 -6.40 15.16
CA GLU A 412 6.20 -6.03 14.02
C GLU A 412 5.70 -4.73 13.36
N ALA A 413 4.38 -4.59 13.24
CA ALA A 413 3.76 -3.39 12.67
C ALA A 413 4.00 -2.18 13.59
N SER A 414 3.82 -2.35 14.89
CA SER A 414 4.09 -1.27 15.86
C SER A 414 5.56 -0.85 15.83
N LYS A 415 6.47 -1.83 15.76
CA LYS A 415 7.92 -1.57 15.63
C LYS A 415 8.22 -0.77 14.38
N SER A 416 7.60 -1.15 13.24
CA SER A 416 7.86 -0.46 11.97
C SER A 416 7.38 0.99 12.00
N VAL A 417 6.28 1.28 12.71
CA VAL A 417 5.83 2.68 12.92
C VAL A 417 6.91 3.46 13.68
N GLY A 418 7.44 2.90 14.79
CA GLY A 418 8.51 3.55 15.55
C GLY A 418 9.77 3.81 14.73
N ASP A 419 10.17 2.85 13.89
CA ASP A 419 11.34 3.02 13.01
C ASP A 419 11.10 4.16 11.99
N ILE A 420 9.88 4.26 11.44
CA ILE A 420 9.45 5.34 10.53
C ILE A 420 9.51 6.69 11.24
N GLU A 421 8.94 6.76 12.43
CA GLU A 421 8.88 7.99 13.22
C GLU A 421 10.28 8.50 13.54
N GLN A 422 11.15 7.62 14.03
CA GLN A 422 12.52 7.98 14.37
C GLN A 422 13.29 8.49 13.15
N TRP A 423 13.20 7.80 12.03
CA TRP A 423 13.88 8.21 10.79
C TRP A 423 13.35 9.56 10.31
N THR A 424 12.03 9.72 10.29
CA THR A 424 11.38 10.95 9.80
C THR A 424 11.76 12.16 10.68
N LEU A 425 11.74 11.99 12.01
CA LEU A 425 12.16 13.06 12.92
C LEU A 425 13.64 13.40 12.74
N ASN A 426 14.50 12.41 12.49
CA ASN A 426 15.91 12.68 12.21
C ASN A 426 16.06 13.54 10.95
N ILE A 427 15.28 13.27 9.91
CA ILE A 427 15.30 14.09 8.70
C ILE A 427 14.83 15.51 9.02
N ILE A 428 13.66 15.66 9.65
CA ILE A 428 13.06 16.97 9.95
C ILE A 428 13.98 17.83 10.83
N ASN A 429 14.68 17.22 11.79
CA ASN A 429 15.50 17.95 12.77
C ASN A 429 16.88 18.31 12.24
N ASN A 430 17.37 17.66 11.18
CA ASN A 430 18.73 17.88 10.66
C ASN A 430 18.78 18.67 9.35
N VAL A 431 17.66 19.13 8.84
CA VAL A 431 17.60 20.01 7.65
C VAL A 431 17.69 21.49 8.03
#